data_a16575fdd27479adab3ec95e2a73dcad
#
_entry.id   a16575fdd27479adab3ec95e2a73dcad
#
_cell.length_a   1.000
_cell.length_b   1.000
_cell.length_c   1.000
_cell.angle_alpha   90.00
_cell.angle_beta   90.00
_cell.angle_gamma   90.00
#
_symmetry.space_group_name_H-M   'P 1'
#
loop_
_entity.id
_entity.type
_entity.pdbx_description
1 polymer ?
#
loop_
_entity_poly.entity_id
_entity_poly.type
_entity_poly.pdbx_seq_one_letter_code
_entity_poly.pdbx_strand_id
1 'polypeptide(L)'
;MAKKMTGKELVAFCRSKIGTPYVYGMKGSVMTEANYNYLKNKYGKMVWNSDRKKIGKVCVDCSGLISWACGVKLGSTQWKERAKSVNPISSIEKAPIGALVWMQGHIGVYTGIKNGYPYYIAADGSAYGVREVPLRCNKFTHWLLVNDVFDYGTEDEEVVEKCKIIIDGKEHETERILKNGINYIKIRDVADAIGYNITSKGSIAVLTKK
;
A
#
# COMPACT_ATOMS: atom_id res chain seq x y z
N MET A 1 -16.90 -1.87 18.90
CA MET A 1 -15.99 -2.71 18.06
C MET A 1 -14.61 -2.07 18.05
N ALA A 2 -13.52 -2.84 18.10
CA ALA A 2 -12.18 -2.29 17.98
C ALA A 2 -12.01 -1.64 16.58
N LYS A 3 -11.34 -0.48 16.54
CA LYS A 3 -11.05 0.24 15.29
C LYS A 3 -10.18 -0.66 14.39
N LYS A 4 -10.60 -0.90 13.15
CA LYS A 4 -9.80 -1.62 12.16
C LYS A 4 -8.60 -0.78 11.73
N MET A 5 -7.48 -1.43 11.41
CA MET A 5 -6.35 -0.77 10.78
C MET A 5 -6.73 -0.31 9.37
N THR A 6 -6.46 0.94 9.04
CA THR A 6 -6.68 1.44 7.69
C THR A 6 -5.64 0.90 6.71
N GLY A 7 -5.96 0.87 5.41
CA GLY A 7 -4.99 0.49 4.38
C GLY A 7 -3.75 1.39 4.38
N LYS A 8 -3.91 2.69 4.66
CA LYS A 8 -2.79 3.64 4.80
C LYS A 8 -1.91 3.33 6.01
N GLU A 9 -2.50 2.98 7.16
CA GLU A 9 -1.76 2.55 8.36
C GLU A 9 -1.01 1.23 8.12
N LEU A 10 -1.61 0.28 7.38
CA LEU A 10 -0.94 -0.96 6.99
C LEU A 10 0.31 -0.67 6.13
N VAL A 11 0.20 0.20 5.13
CA VAL A 11 1.33 0.61 4.29
C VAL A 11 2.41 1.31 5.12
N ALA A 12 2.04 2.23 6.02
CA ALA A 12 2.97 2.92 6.89
C ALA A 12 3.72 1.95 7.82
N PHE A 13 3.00 0.98 8.41
CA PHE A 13 3.62 -0.09 9.19
C PHE A 13 4.63 -0.90 8.35
N CYS A 14 4.22 -1.39 7.17
CA CYS A 14 5.10 -2.17 6.32
C CYS A 14 6.36 -1.39 5.90
N ARG A 15 6.23 -0.09 5.59
CA ARG A 15 7.36 0.80 5.30
C ARG A 15 8.33 0.92 6.47
N SER A 16 7.83 0.97 7.71
CA SER A 16 8.68 1.01 8.91
C SER A 16 9.49 -0.28 9.11
N LYS A 17 9.16 -1.36 8.39
CA LYS A 17 9.83 -2.67 8.46
C LYS A 17 10.74 -2.97 7.26
N ILE A 18 10.94 -2.02 6.35
CA ILE A 18 11.91 -2.19 5.23
C ILE A 18 13.28 -2.57 5.78
N GLY A 19 13.92 -3.56 5.14
CA GLY A 19 15.20 -4.14 5.58
C GLY A 19 15.08 -5.26 6.60
N THR A 20 13.89 -5.55 7.16
CA THR A 20 13.69 -6.71 8.02
C THR A 20 13.98 -8.00 7.24
N PRO A 21 14.86 -8.90 7.75
CA PRO A 21 15.21 -10.15 7.09
C PRO A 21 14.00 -11.07 6.90
N TYR A 22 13.96 -11.73 5.74
CA TYR A 22 12.96 -12.77 5.48
C TYR A 22 13.42 -14.12 6.04
N VAL A 23 12.53 -14.82 6.75
CA VAL A 23 12.62 -16.26 7.00
C VAL A 23 11.23 -16.87 6.90
N TYR A 24 11.09 -17.92 6.11
CA TYR A 24 9.81 -18.58 5.91
C TYR A 24 9.20 -19.10 7.22
N GLY A 25 7.94 -18.73 7.47
CA GLY A 25 7.21 -19.07 8.71
C GLY A 25 7.35 -18.07 9.84
N MET A 26 8.24 -17.08 9.74
CA MET A 26 8.40 -16.03 10.77
C MET A 26 7.35 -14.91 10.62
N LYS A 27 6.95 -14.35 11.76
CA LYS A 27 5.86 -13.36 11.80
C LYS A 27 6.19 -12.14 12.67
N GLY A 28 7.41 -11.62 12.52
CA GLY A 28 7.85 -10.41 13.22
C GLY A 28 8.40 -10.67 14.62
N SER A 29 8.95 -11.84 14.86
CA SER A 29 9.61 -12.18 16.13
C SER A 29 11.11 -12.39 15.94
N VAL A 30 11.87 -12.37 17.05
CA VAL A 30 13.30 -12.67 17.02
C VAL A 30 13.51 -14.13 16.63
N MET A 31 14.38 -14.35 15.65
CA MET A 31 14.80 -15.67 15.23
C MET A 31 15.76 -16.26 16.24
N THR A 32 15.40 -17.39 16.83
CA THR A 32 16.26 -18.17 17.76
C THR A 32 16.78 -19.43 17.06
N GLU A 33 17.80 -20.07 17.63
CA GLU A 33 18.29 -21.38 17.16
C GLU A 33 17.15 -22.42 17.18
N ALA A 34 16.35 -22.43 18.23
CA ALA A 34 15.18 -23.32 18.34
C ALA A 34 14.16 -23.07 17.24
N ASN A 35 13.85 -21.78 16.95
CA ASN A 35 12.95 -21.42 15.85
C ASN A 35 13.54 -21.85 14.50
N TYR A 36 14.82 -21.62 14.26
CA TYR A 36 15.46 -22.05 13.03
C TYR A 36 15.31 -23.56 12.79
N ASN A 37 15.68 -24.37 13.80
CA ASN A 37 15.62 -25.81 13.72
C ASN A 37 14.16 -26.30 13.52
N TYR A 38 13.20 -25.74 14.26
CA TYR A 38 11.79 -26.05 14.10
C TYR A 38 11.29 -25.75 12.68
N LEU A 39 11.56 -24.54 12.18
CA LEU A 39 11.10 -24.10 10.86
C LEU A 39 11.80 -24.91 9.75
N LYS A 40 13.10 -25.21 9.90
CA LYS A 40 13.86 -26.02 8.95
C LYS A 40 13.30 -27.44 8.86
N ASN A 41 13.00 -28.07 9.99
CA ASN A 41 12.40 -29.39 10.02
C ASN A 41 11.00 -29.42 9.43
N LYS A 42 10.17 -28.39 9.73
CA LYS A 42 8.78 -28.30 9.28
C LYS A 42 8.64 -27.96 7.79
N TYR A 43 9.49 -27.07 7.28
CA TYR A 43 9.33 -26.48 5.93
C TYR A 43 10.48 -26.82 4.96
N GLY A 44 11.48 -27.52 5.40
CA GLY A 44 12.54 -28.08 4.54
C GLY A 44 13.24 -27.02 3.70
N LYS A 45 13.10 -27.16 2.38
CA LYS A 45 13.74 -26.29 1.37
C LYS A 45 13.29 -24.82 1.42
N MET A 46 12.13 -24.54 2.02
CA MET A 46 11.61 -23.18 2.13
C MET A 46 12.39 -22.32 3.13
N VAL A 47 13.08 -22.96 4.10
CA VAL A 47 14.03 -22.31 5.01
C VAL A 47 15.45 -22.59 4.54
N TRP A 48 16.16 -21.56 4.11
CA TRP A 48 17.50 -21.72 3.54
C TRP A 48 18.54 -21.95 4.64
N ASN A 49 19.63 -22.63 4.32
CA ASN A 49 20.74 -22.81 5.26
C ASN A 49 21.37 -21.46 5.66
N SER A 50 21.39 -20.51 4.73
CA SER A 50 21.85 -19.13 4.98
C SER A 50 20.97 -18.36 5.98
N ASP A 51 19.71 -18.78 6.20
CA ASP A 51 18.81 -18.12 7.14
C ASP A 51 19.29 -18.26 8.60
N ARG A 52 20.16 -19.26 8.89
CA ARG A 52 20.80 -19.41 10.19
C ARG A 52 21.61 -18.16 10.61
N LYS A 53 22.15 -17.41 9.65
CA LYS A 53 22.88 -16.15 9.89
C LYS A 53 21.95 -15.01 10.38
N LYS A 54 20.63 -15.24 10.37
CA LYS A 54 19.62 -14.29 10.82
C LYS A 54 19.19 -14.51 12.29
N ILE A 55 19.77 -15.50 12.96
CA ILE A 55 19.55 -15.73 14.41
C ILE A 55 19.93 -14.47 15.18
N GLY A 56 19.10 -14.10 16.15
CA GLY A 56 19.20 -12.86 16.92
C GLY A 56 18.51 -11.65 16.26
N LYS A 57 18.07 -11.76 15.00
CA LYS A 57 17.36 -10.68 14.30
C LYS A 57 15.85 -10.93 14.31
N VAL A 58 15.06 -9.86 14.29
CA VAL A 58 13.62 -9.96 13.98
C VAL A 58 13.48 -10.39 12.53
N CYS A 59 12.67 -11.43 12.27
CA CYS A 59 12.47 -11.98 10.94
C CYS A 59 10.98 -12.11 10.62
N VAL A 60 10.65 -12.11 9.32
CA VAL A 60 9.28 -12.14 8.85
C VAL A 60 9.20 -12.86 7.49
N ASP A 61 8.08 -13.55 7.18
CA ASP A 61 7.75 -14.00 5.83
C ASP A 61 6.73 -13.06 5.16
N CYS A 62 6.33 -13.33 3.92
CA CYS A 62 5.43 -12.47 3.15
C CYS A 62 4.07 -12.26 3.86
N SER A 63 3.42 -13.32 4.31
CA SER A 63 2.16 -13.26 5.06
C SER A 63 2.37 -12.79 6.51
N GLY A 64 3.56 -13.06 7.04
CA GLY A 64 3.98 -12.64 8.37
C GLY A 64 4.05 -11.15 8.54
N LEU A 65 4.47 -10.41 7.51
CA LEU A 65 4.51 -8.94 7.55
C LEU A 65 3.11 -8.35 7.77
N ILE A 66 2.10 -8.87 7.06
CA ILE A 66 0.71 -8.47 7.21
C ILE A 66 0.17 -8.90 8.59
N SER A 67 0.47 -10.14 8.98
CA SER A 67 0.08 -10.68 10.29
C SER A 67 0.67 -9.89 11.46
N TRP A 68 1.91 -9.43 11.32
CA TRP A 68 2.58 -8.60 12.32
C TRP A 68 1.92 -7.23 12.46
N ALA A 69 1.47 -6.64 11.35
CA ALA A 69 0.77 -5.37 11.34
C ALA A 69 -0.57 -5.41 12.09
N CYS A 70 -1.39 -6.43 11.80
CA CYS A 70 -2.78 -6.46 12.27
C CYS A 70 -3.06 -7.47 13.41
N GLY A 71 -2.06 -8.27 13.81
CA GLY A 71 -2.23 -9.30 14.84
C GLY A 71 -2.93 -10.59 14.37
N VAL A 72 -3.44 -10.65 13.13
CA VAL A 72 -4.15 -11.81 12.57
C VAL A 72 -3.16 -12.74 11.87
N LYS A 73 -2.95 -13.94 12.42
CA LYS A 73 -1.93 -14.88 11.94
C LYS A 73 -2.48 -15.79 10.84
N LEU A 74 -2.26 -15.44 9.57
CA LEU A 74 -2.66 -16.22 8.40
C LEU A 74 -1.48 -16.45 7.44
N GLY A 75 -1.59 -17.51 6.61
CA GLY A 75 -0.74 -17.74 5.45
C GLY A 75 -1.26 -16.99 4.22
N SER A 76 -0.46 -16.95 3.13
CA SER A 76 -0.85 -16.23 1.90
C SER A 76 -2.15 -16.77 1.28
N THR A 77 -2.35 -18.08 1.27
CA THR A 77 -3.60 -18.72 0.78
C THR A 77 -4.79 -18.35 1.66
N GLN A 78 -4.63 -18.41 2.98
CA GLN A 78 -5.69 -18.08 3.93
C GLN A 78 -6.10 -16.59 3.86
N TRP A 79 -5.16 -15.68 3.56
CA TRP A 79 -5.49 -14.28 3.27
C TRP A 79 -6.38 -14.14 2.04
N LYS A 80 -6.11 -14.92 0.97
CA LYS A 80 -6.95 -14.93 -0.22
C LYS A 80 -8.34 -15.50 0.07
N GLU A 81 -8.43 -16.60 0.79
CA GLU A 81 -9.71 -17.24 1.18
C GLU A 81 -10.57 -16.33 2.06
N ARG A 82 -9.94 -15.52 2.90
CA ARG A 82 -10.62 -14.55 3.78
C ARG A 82 -11.08 -13.29 3.04
N ALA A 83 -10.55 -13.02 1.86
CA ALA A 83 -10.87 -11.80 1.13
C ALA A 83 -12.35 -11.74 0.73
N LYS A 84 -12.99 -10.60 0.95
CA LYS A 84 -14.38 -10.32 0.51
C LYS A 84 -14.44 -9.92 -0.96
N SER A 85 -13.32 -9.43 -1.51
CA SER A 85 -13.18 -9.06 -2.92
C SER A 85 -11.85 -9.58 -3.45
N VAL A 86 -11.92 -10.30 -4.58
CA VAL A 86 -10.78 -10.88 -5.30
C VAL A 86 -10.84 -10.40 -6.73
N ASN A 87 -9.88 -9.57 -7.13
CA ASN A 87 -9.89 -8.88 -8.42
C ASN A 87 -8.65 -9.24 -9.22
N PRO A 88 -8.71 -9.25 -10.58
CA PRO A 88 -7.54 -9.51 -11.41
C PRO A 88 -6.51 -8.39 -11.26
N ILE A 89 -5.22 -8.74 -11.29
CA ILE A 89 -4.12 -7.79 -11.11
C ILE A 89 -4.08 -6.71 -12.21
N SER A 90 -4.66 -6.99 -13.38
CA SER A 90 -4.78 -6.02 -14.49
C SER A 90 -5.60 -4.77 -14.13
N SER A 91 -6.42 -4.86 -13.08
CA SER A 91 -7.21 -3.74 -12.57
C SER A 91 -6.61 -3.08 -11.32
N ILE A 92 -5.32 -3.26 -11.06
CA ILE A 92 -4.65 -2.78 -9.83
C ILE A 92 -4.76 -1.27 -9.62
N GLU A 93 -4.89 -0.50 -10.68
CA GLU A 93 -5.05 0.96 -10.60
C GLU A 93 -6.34 1.38 -9.88
N LYS A 94 -7.34 0.49 -9.83
CA LYS A 94 -8.59 0.67 -9.08
C LYS A 94 -8.49 0.22 -7.62
N ALA A 95 -7.38 -0.40 -7.23
CA ALA A 95 -7.21 -0.91 -5.88
C ALA A 95 -6.93 0.24 -4.90
N PRO A 96 -7.58 0.28 -3.73
CA PRO A 96 -7.24 1.23 -2.69
C PRO A 96 -5.84 0.94 -2.13
N ILE A 97 -5.17 1.97 -1.63
CA ILE A 97 -3.88 1.82 -0.93
C ILE A 97 -4.06 0.86 0.25
N GLY A 98 -3.12 -0.09 0.39
CA GLY A 98 -3.20 -1.13 1.41
C GLY A 98 -3.94 -2.40 0.96
N ALA A 99 -4.55 -2.43 -0.25
CA ALA A 99 -5.04 -3.68 -0.83
C ALA A 99 -3.92 -4.72 -0.87
N LEU A 100 -4.25 -5.98 -0.63
CA LEU A 100 -3.25 -7.05 -0.69
C LEU A 100 -3.06 -7.49 -2.14
N VAL A 101 -1.81 -7.65 -2.57
CA VAL A 101 -1.47 -8.23 -3.88
C VAL A 101 -1.04 -9.68 -3.68
N TRP A 102 -1.58 -10.59 -4.50
CA TRP A 102 -1.47 -12.03 -4.26
C TRP A 102 -1.11 -12.82 -5.53
N MET A 103 -0.27 -13.83 -5.33
CA MET A 103 -0.09 -14.97 -6.23
C MET A 103 0.06 -16.24 -5.41
N GLN A 104 -0.02 -17.41 -6.03
CA GLN A 104 0.18 -18.67 -5.33
C GLN A 104 1.52 -18.66 -4.58
N GLY A 105 1.45 -18.86 -3.25
CA GLY A 105 2.62 -18.92 -2.37
C GLY A 105 3.22 -17.57 -1.98
N HIS A 106 2.70 -16.43 -2.44
CA HIS A 106 3.22 -15.11 -2.08
C HIS A 106 2.12 -14.04 -1.95
N ILE A 107 2.40 -13.04 -1.10
CA ILE A 107 1.49 -11.94 -0.84
C ILE A 107 2.28 -10.68 -0.47
N GLY A 108 1.75 -9.52 -0.84
CA GLY A 108 2.28 -8.21 -0.49
C GLY A 108 1.16 -7.20 -0.25
N VAL A 109 1.53 -5.95 -0.03
CA VAL A 109 0.63 -4.83 0.23
C VAL A 109 0.83 -3.78 -0.86
N TYR A 110 -0.22 -3.42 -1.58
CA TYR A 110 -0.20 -2.38 -2.60
C TYR A 110 0.02 -1.01 -1.97
N THR A 111 0.96 -0.23 -2.50
CA THR A 111 1.35 1.07 -1.95
C THR A 111 0.97 2.26 -2.82
N GLY A 112 0.27 2.01 -3.93
CA GLY A 112 -0.15 3.05 -4.86
C GLY A 112 0.74 3.13 -6.10
N ILE A 113 0.53 4.20 -6.88
CA ILE A 113 1.26 4.50 -8.11
C ILE A 113 2.38 5.49 -7.78
N LYS A 114 3.60 5.20 -8.25
CA LYS A 114 4.76 6.10 -8.18
C LYS A 114 5.37 6.23 -9.57
N ASN A 115 5.53 7.46 -10.05
CA ASN A 115 6.07 7.74 -11.39
C ASN A 115 5.36 6.96 -12.51
N GLY A 116 4.02 6.86 -12.43
CA GLY A 116 3.19 6.14 -13.39
C GLY A 116 3.17 4.61 -13.26
N TYR A 117 3.84 4.03 -12.26
CA TYR A 117 3.89 2.58 -12.06
C TYR A 117 3.31 2.16 -10.71
N PRO A 118 2.56 1.04 -10.65
CA PRO A 118 2.09 0.47 -9.39
C PRO A 118 3.26 -0.12 -8.60
N TYR A 119 3.25 0.07 -7.27
CA TYR A 119 4.24 -0.42 -6.32
C TYR A 119 3.59 -1.29 -5.25
N TYR A 120 4.38 -2.16 -4.64
CA TYR A 120 4.00 -2.96 -3.49
C TYR A 120 5.14 -3.07 -2.49
N ILE A 121 4.77 -3.43 -1.26
CA ILE A 121 5.69 -3.79 -0.18
C ILE A 121 5.46 -5.25 0.20
N ALA A 122 6.51 -6.04 0.31
CA ALA A 122 6.45 -7.40 0.83
C ALA A 122 7.78 -7.84 1.43
N ALA A 123 7.74 -8.89 2.23
CA ALA A 123 8.92 -9.69 2.54
C ALA A 123 9.15 -10.66 1.36
N ASP A 124 10.06 -10.30 0.47
CA ASP A 124 10.22 -10.85 -0.89
C ASP A 124 11.20 -12.04 -0.98
N GLY A 125 11.39 -12.77 0.11
CA GLY A 125 12.25 -13.94 0.16
C GLY A 125 13.58 -13.70 0.84
N SER A 126 14.30 -14.80 1.11
CA SER A 126 15.51 -14.83 1.96
C SER A 126 16.65 -13.93 1.47
N ALA A 127 16.72 -13.66 0.16
CA ALA A 127 17.75 -12.80 -0.43
C ALA A 127 17.46 -11.30 -0.26
N TYR A 128 16.18 -10.91 -0.10
CA TYR A 128 15.78 -9.51 -0.19
C TYR A 128 15.24 -8.93 1.13
N GLY A 129 14.59 -9.74 1.96
CA GLY A 129 13.86 -9.23 3.12
C GLY A 129 12.65 -8.39 2.74
N VAL A 130 12.27 -7.47 3.62
CA VAL A 130 11.17 -6.53 3.38
C VAL A 130 11.65 -5.38 2.50
N ARG A 131 10.94 -5.16 1.39
CA ARG A 131 11.25 -4.08 0.43
C ARG A 131 10.00 -3.51 -0.23
N GLU A 132 10.09 -2.29 -0.72
CA GLU A 132 9.08 -1.65 -1.57
C GLU A 132 9.63 -1.53 -2.99
N VAL A 133 8.95 -2.14 -3.96
CA VAL A 133 9.40 -2.25 -5.36
C VAL A 133 8.23 -2.15 -6.33
N PRO A 134 8.49 -1.87 -7.63
CA PRO A 134 7.46 -1.91 -8.67
C PRO A 134 6.76 -3.26 -8.73
N LEU A 135 5.45 -3.26 -8.97
CA LEU A 135 4.62 -4.46 -9.03
C LEU A 135 5.15 -5.49 -10.05
N ARG A 136 5.75 -5.02 -11.14
CA ARG A 136 6.37 -5.86 -12.18
C ARG A 136 7.54 -6.74 -11.71
N CYS A 137 8.07 -6.49 -10.51
CA CYS A 137 9.13 -7.33 -9.92
C CYS A 137 8.63 -8.70 -9.47
N ASN A 138 7.30 -8.90 -9.42
CA ASN A 138 6.65 -10.18 -9.11
C ASN A 138 5.49 -10.45 -10.08
N LYS A 139 5.07 -11.73 -10.14
CA LYS A 139 3.99 -12.20 -11.02
C LYS A 139 2.67 -12.32 -10.26
N PHE A 140 2.28 -11.26 -9.53
CA PHE A 140 0.99 -11.25 -8.87
C PHE A 140 -0.14 -11.44 -9.88
N THR A 141 -1.17 -12.17 -9.47
CA THR A 141 -2.32 -12.51 -10.33
C THR A 141 -3.59 -11.80 -9.90
N HIS A 142 -3.68 -11.44 -8.62
CA HIS A 142 -4.86 -10.81 -8.04
C HIS A 142 -4.48 -9.72 -7.05
N TRP A 143 -5.43 -8.81 -6.81
CA TRP A 143 -5.47 -7.97 -5.63
C TRP A 143 -6.75 -8.24 -4.84
N LEU A 144 -6.67 -8.06 -3.52
CA LEU A 144 -7.64 -8.56 -2.55
C LEU A 144 -8.06 -7.45 -1.58
N LEU A 145 -9.33 -7.46 -1.17
CA LEU A 145 -9.81 -6.67 -0.04
C LEU A 145 -10.27 -7.59 1.10
N VAL A 146 -9.71 -7.39 2.28
CA VAL A 146 -10.02 -8.14 3.51
C VAL A 146 -10.71 -7.21 4.51
N ASN A 147 -11.93 -6.78 4.16
CA ASN A 147 -12.67 -5.70 4.83
C ASN A 147 -13.08 -6.01 6.28
N ASP A 148 -13.03 -7.26 6.70
CA ASP A 148 -13.24 -7.64 8.09
C ASP A 148 -12.02 -7.40 8.99
N VAL A 149 -10.82 -7.26 8.38
CA VAL A 149 -9.56 -6.95 9.09
C VAL A 149 -9.12 -5.51 8.86
N PHE A 150 -9.20 -5.03 7.61
CA PHE A 150 -8.73 -3.71 7.22
C PHE A 150 -9.89 -2.80 6.80
N ASP A 151 -9.73 -1.54 7.10
CA ASP A 151 -10.56 -0.46 6.58
C ASP A 151 -9.83 0.20 5.40
N TYR A 152 -10.38 0.02 4.20
CA TYR A 152 -9.81 0.64 3.00
C TYR A 152 -10.39 2.03 2.73
N GLY A 153 -11.33 2.49 3.55
CA GLY A 153 -12.17 3.65 3.26
C GLY A 153 -13.13 3.35 2.11
N THR A 154 -14.21 4.05 2.02
CA THR A 154 -14.88 4.34 0.75
C THR A 154 -13.92 5.22 -0.03
N GLU A 155 -13.75 4.98 -1.36
CA GLU A 155 -12.89 5.77 -2.25
C GLU A 155 -12.86 7.22 -1.78
N ASP A 156 -11.66 7.69 -1.42
CA ASP A 156 -11.37 8.95 -0.76
C ASP A 156 -12.61 9.86 -0.65
N GLU A 157 -13.17 10.06 0.55
CA GLU A 157 -13.78 11.35 0.82
C GLU A 157 -12.68 12.35 0.50
N GLU A 158 -12.76 12.92 -0.69
CA GLU A 158 -11.83 13.94 -1.15
C GLU A 158 -11.92 15.05 -0.10
N VAL A 159 -10.96 15.05 0.84
CA VAL A 159 -10.93 16.07 1.88
C VAL A 159 -10.63 17.38 1.17
N VAL A 160 -11.67 18.14 0.97
CA VAL A 160 -11.57 19.50 0.46
C VAL A 160 -11.02 20.36 1.60
N GLU A 161 -9.80 20.82 1.44
CA GLU A 161 -9.12 21.68 2.41
C GLU A 161 -9.09 23.11 1.90
N LYS A 162 -9.41 24.07 2.77
CA LYS A 162 -9.14 25.48 2.48
C LYS A 162 -7.63 25.72 2.44
N CYS A 163 -7.16 26.36 1.41
CA CYS A 163 -5.77 26.74 1.26
C CYS A 163 -5.63 28.13 0.64
N LYS A 164 -4.42 28.67 0.62
CA LYS A 164 -4.09 29.90 -0.09
C LYS A 164 -3.18 29.58 -1.28
N ILE A 165 -3.38 30.29 -2.36
CA ILE A 165 -2.49 30.32 -3.54
C ILE A 165 -2.01 31.75 -3.76
N ILE A 166 -0.83 31.89 -4.33
CA ILE A 166 -0.27 33.20 -4.69
C ILE A 166 -0.29 33.32 -6.21
N ILE A 167 -0.97 34.34 -6.72
CA ILE A 167 -1.04 34.66 -8.15
C ILE A 167 -0.59 36.12 -8.30
N ASP A 168 0.45 36.36 -9.10
CA ASP A 168 1.04 37.69 -9.32
C ASP A 168 1.35 38.45 -8.00
N GLY A 169 1.87 37.71 -7.01
CA GLY A 169 2.24 38.23 -5.70
C GLY A 169 1.08 38.51 -4.75
N LYS A 170 -0.17 38.20 -5.12
CA LYS A 170 -1.37 38.36 -4.27
C LYS A 170 -1.86 37.02 -3.75
N GLU A 171 -2.22 36.97 -2.46
CA GLU A 171 -2.83 35.80 -1.85
C GLU A 171 -4.32 35.71 -2.23
N HIS A 172 -4.76 34.49 -2.60
CA HIS A 172 -6.15 34.15 -2.86
C HIS A 172 -6.53 32.92 -2.08
N GLU A 173 -7.67 32.94 -1.40
CA GLU A 173 -8.24 31.75 -0.76
C GLU A 173 -8.85 30.85 -1.82
N THR A 174 -8.66 29.55 -1.69
CA THR A 174 -9.25 28.54 -2.55
C THR A 174 -9.43 27.24 -1.79
N GLU A 175 -10.02 26.26 -2.45
CA GLU A 175 -10.14 24.89 -1.97
C GLU A 175 -9.23 23.98 -2.78
N ARG A 176 -8.57 23.05 -2.08
CA ARG A 176 -7.73 22.02 -2.70
C ARG A 176 -8.12 20.62 -2.28
N ILE A 177 -7.84 19.67 -3.13
CA ILE A 177 -7.80 18.24 -2.85
C ILE A 177 -6.36 17.80 -3.00
N LEU A 178 -5.76 17.26 -1.94
CA LEU A 178 -4.44 16.65 -2.01
C LEU A 178 -4.59 15.14 -2.30
N LYS A 179 -4.28 14.71 -3.51
CA LYS A 179 -4.39 13.32 -3.94
C LYS A 179 -3.05 12.85 -4.52
N ASN A 180 -2.47 11.79 -3.95
CA ASN A 180 -1.19 11.21 -4.40
C ASN A 180 -0.02 12.22 -4.47
N GLY A 181 0.02 13.20 -3.57
CA GLY A 181 1.03 14.26 -3.56
C GLY A 181 0.81 15.36 -4.61
N ILE A 182 -0.32 15.33 -5.33
CA ILE A 182 -0.72 16.35 -6.31
C ILE A 182 -1.83 17.20 -5.70
N ASN A 183 -1.66 18.53 -5.78
CA ASN A 183 -2.69 19.48 -5.41
C ASN A 183 -3.67 19.67 -6.57
N TYR A 184 -4.93 19.36 -6.36
CA TYR A 184 -6.02 19.71 -7.27
C TYR A 184 -6.70 20.95 -6.71
N ILE A 185 -6.63 22.07 -7.43
CA ILE A 185 -7.16 23.35 -7.01
C ILE A 185 -8.44 23.62 -7.77
N LYS A 186 -9.41 24.24 -7.13
CA LYS A 186 -10.68 24.62 -7.74
C LYS A 186 -10.44 25.67 -8.84
N ILE A 187 -10.58 25.22 -10.09
CA ILE A 187 -10.26 26.04 -11.27
C ILE A 187 -11.07 27.34 -11.35
N ARG A 188 -12.27 27.38 -10.75
CA ARG A 188 -13.10 28.58 -10.71
C ARG A 188 -12.43 29.69 -9.91
N ASP A 189 -11.87 29.37 -8.76
CA ASP A 189 -11.23 30.36 -7.90
C ASP A 189 -9.93 30.92 -8.58
N VAL A 190 -9.22 30.04 -9.30
CA VAL A 190 -8.05 30.46 -10.11
C VAL A 190 -8.49 31.38 -11.25
N ALA A 191 -9.54 31.01 -11.99
CA ALA A 191 -10.07 31.81 -13.09
C ALA A 191 -10.51 33.21 -12.63
N ASP A 192 -11.22 33.28 -11.50
CA ASP A 192 -11.65 34.55 -10.93
C ASP A 192 -10.46 35.45 -10.52
N ALA A 193 -9.43 34.84 -9.90
CA ALA A 193 -8.22 35.55 -9.47
C ALA A 193 -7.42 36.14 -10.65
N ILE A 194 -7.45 35.50 -11.83
CA ILE A 194 -6.75 35.98 -13.04
C ILE A 194 -7.65 36.77 -14.02
N GLY A 195 -8.90 37.07 -13.61
CA GLY A 195 -9.82 37.87 -14.41
C GLY A 195 -10.47 37.13 -15.58
N TYR A 196 -10.74 35.83 -15.44
CA TYR A 196 -11.43 35.01 -16.43
C TYR A 196 -12.81 34.55 -15.94
N ASN A 197 -13.77 34.45 -16.88
CA ASN A 197 -15.00 33.72 -16.67
C ASN A 197 -14.76 32.24 -16.96
N ILE A 198 -15.47 31.36 -16.27
CA ILE A 198 -15.42 29.93 -16.52
C ILE A 198 -16.80 29.40 -16.89
N THR A 199 -16.86 28.66 -17.97
CA THR A 199 -18.05 27.93 -18.46
C THR A 199 -17.63 26.47 -18.74
N SER A 200 -18.57 25.62 -19.14
CA SER A 200 -18.29 24.24 -19.53
C SER A 200 -18.92 23.89 -20.86
N LYS A 201 -18.20 23.12 -21.67
CA LYS A 201 -18.72 22.46 -22.86
C LYS A 201 -18.54 20.96 -22.70
N GLY A 202 -19.59 20.27 -22.23
CA GLY A 202 -19.50 18.89 -21.76
C GLY A 202 -18.54 18.78 -20.56
N SER A 203 -17.51 17.93 -20.65
CA SER A 203 -16.47 17.75 -19.62
C SER A 203 -15.29 18.75 -19.73
N ILE A 204 -15.33 19.69 -20.68
CA ILE A 204 -14.23 20.62 -20.95
C ILE A 204 -14.53 21.95 -20.25
N ALA A 205 -13.62 22.41 -19.40
CA ALA A 205 -13.67 23.76 -18.84
C ALA A 205 -13.22 24.78 -19.89
N VAL A 206 -14.02 25.83 -20.08
CA VAL A 206 -13.73 26.91 -21.02
C VAL A 206 -13.53 28.20 -20.26
N LEU A 207 -12.33 28.78 -20.35
CA LEU A 207 -11.98 30.04 -19.76
C LEU A 207 -12.00 31.17 -20.81
N THR A 208 -12.71 32.25 -20.51
CA THR A 208 -12.78 33.46 -21.38
C THR A 208 -12.40 34.66 -20.55
N LYS A 209 -11.55 35.52 -21.10
CA LYS A 209 -11.14 36.77 -20.44
C LYS A 209 -12.36 37.64 -20.13
N LYS A 210 -12.41 38.21 -18.94
CA LYS A 210 -13.44 39.19 -18.55
C LYS A 210 -13.28 40.48 -19.32
#